data_4b405aeec603f3890910cc7ec2a4ad13
#
_entry.id   4b405aeec603f3890910cc7ec2a4ad13
#
_cell.length_a   1.000
_cell.length_b   1.000
_cell.length_c   1.000
_cell.angle_alpha   90.00
_cell.angle_beta   90.00
_cell.angle_gamma   90.00
#
_symmetry.space_group_name_H-M   'P 1'
#
loop_
_entity.id
_entity.type
_entity.pdbx_description
1 polymer ?
#
loop_
_entity_poly.entity_id
_entity_poly.type
_entity_poly.pdbx_seq_one_letter_code
_entity_poly.pdbx_strand_id
1 'polypeptide(L)'
;MDNYKEMENKLIEMIKQKEKTDRFLLTLEWVIGILSCIVLILPIFVGELLHMEDWQLTLTVLSCFIPAIIGLGFAIRIEQIAGYYECKHCKHRYVPTYKAIIFAPHSGRIRYMRCPECNKKSWQKKVIGKG
;
A
#
# COMPACT_ATOMS: atom_id res chain seq x y z
N MET A 1 8.41 -41.29 3.64
CA MET A 1 7.06 -40.75 3.86
C MET A 1 7.03 -39.62 4.91
N ASP A 2 7.79 -39.75 5.98
CA ASP A 2 7.83 -38.70 7.04
C ASP A 2 8.47 -37.39 6.57
N ASN A 3 9.47 -37.44 5.70
CA ASN A 3 10.14 -36.25 5.16
C ASN A 3 9.20 -35.37 4.31
N TYR A 4 8.27 -35.97 3.57
CA TYR A 4 7.27 -35.22 2.78
C TYR A 4 6.27 -34.48 3.68
N LYS A 5 5.82 -35.12 4.73
CA LYS A 5 4.90 -34.51 5.71
C LYS A 5 5.57 -33.36 6.47
N GLU A 6 6.84 -33.51 6.82
CA GLU A 6 7.60 -32.45 7.46
C GLU A 6 7.79 -31.24 6.53
N MET A 7 8.10 -31.47 5.24
CA MET A 7 8.18 -30.41 4.23
C MET A 7 6.84 -29.71 4.01
N GLU A 8 5.76 -30.48 3.93
CA GLU A 8 4.41 -29.93 3.78
C GLU A 8 4.03 -29.04 4.97
N ASN A 9 4.29 -29.50 6.18
CA ASN A 9 4.03 -28.71 7.39
C ASN A 9 4.86 -27.41 7.43
N LYS A 10 6.13 -27.46 7.07
CA LYS A 10 6.98 -26.26 6.95
C LYS A 10 6.46 -25.29 5.90
N LEU A 11 5.99 -25.79 4.77
CA LEU A 11 5.40 -24.96 3.71
C LEU A 11 4.11 -24.28 4.19
N ILE A 12 3.24 -25.00 4.88
CA ILE A 12 2.00 -24.46 5.46
C ILE A 12 2.32 -23.37 6.50
N GLU A 13 3.32 -23.57 7.35
CA GLU A 13 3.76 -22.57 8.32
C GLU A 13 4.30 -21.32 7.64
N MET A 14 5.13 -21.46 6.60
CA MET A 14 5.65 -20.32 5.84
C MET A 14 4.53 -19.53 5.16
N ILE A 15 3.53 -20.19 4.58
CA ILE A 15 2.37 -19.53 3.97
C ILE A 15 1.58 -18.76 5.03
N LYS A 16 1.31 -19.38 6.17
CA LYS A 16 0.62 -18.76 7.31
C LYS A 16 1.37 -17.53 7.84
N GLN A 17 2.68 -17.65 7.96
CA GLN A 17 3.55 -16.55 8.39
C GLN A 17 3.50 -15.39 7.40
N LYS A 18 3.57 -15.69 6.09
CA LYS A 18 3.48 -14.67 5.05
C LYS A 18 2.13 -13.95 5.08
N GLU A 19 1.03 -14.66 5.18
CA GLU A 19 -0.30 -14.06 5.27
C GLU A 19 -0.45 -13.14 6.49
N LYS A 20 0.07 -13.55 7.63
CA LYS A 20 0.09 -12.73 8.86
C LYS A 20 0.92 -11.46 8.68
N THR A 21 2.08 -11.59 8.07
CA THR A 21 2.95 -10.44 7.76
C THR A 21 2.30 -9.49 6.76
N ASP A 22 1.68 -10.00 5.71
CA ASP A 22 0.97 -9.19 4.70
C ASP A 22 -0.19 -8.40 5.34
N ARG A 23 -0.96 -9.02 6.24
CA ARG A 23 -2.02 -8.31 6.99
C ARG A 23 -1.47 -7.18 7.86
N PHE A 24 -0.37 -7.44 8.56
CA PHE A 24 0.30 -6.43 9.38
C PHE A 24 0.80 -5.27 8.52
N LEU A 25 1.45 -5.56 7.39
CA LEU A 25 1.94 -4.55 6.46
C LEU A 25 0.82 -3.68 5.89
N LEU A 26 -0.31 -4.27 5.53
CA LEU A 26 -1.47 -3.51 5.05
C LEU A 26 -2.09 -2.61 6.13
N THR A 27 -2.04 -3.02 7.40
CA THR A 27 -2.44 -2.16 8.51
C THR A 27 -1.45 -1.01 8.69
N LEU A 28 -0.15 -1.30 8.62
CA LEU A 28 0.91 -0.30 8.72
C LEU A 28 0.84 0.73 7.58
N GLU A 29 0.51 0.32 6.36
CA GLU A 29 0.26 1.20 5.22
C GLU A 29 -0.81 2.27 5.56
N TRP A 30 -1.93 1.86 6.12
CA TRP A 30 -2.99 2.77 6.54
C TRP A 30 -2.52 3.76 7.61
N VAL A 31 -1.78 3.29 8.60
CA VAL A 31 -1.22 4.13 9.66
C VAL A 31 -0.27 5.17 9.08
N ILE A 32 0.65 4.77 8.21
CA ILE A 32 1.60 5.67 7.54
C ILE A 32 0.85 6.70 6.67
N GLY A 33 -0.16 6.27 5.91
CA GLY A 33 -0.97 7.16 5.09
C GLY A 33 -1.70 8.22 5.91
N ILE A 34 -2.36 7.82 7.00
CA ILE A 34 -3.06 8.73 7.92
C ILE A 34 -2.07 9.72 8.56
N LEU A 35 -0.94 9.24 9.07
CA LEU A 35 0.08 10.10 9.67
C LEU A 35 0.65 11.11 8.66
N SER A 36 0.87 10.69 7.42
CA SER A 36 1.33 11.60 6.35
C SER A 36 0.31 12.70 6.06
N CYS A 37 -0.98 12.39 6.08
CA CYS A 37 -2.04 13.37 5.94
C CYS A 37 -2.09 14.34 7.13
N ILE A 38 -1.94 13.83 8.35
CA ILE A 38 -1.90 14.67 9.57
C ILE A 38 -0.74 15.65 9.52
N VAL A 39 0.44 15.21 9.10
CA VAL A 39 1.64 16.04 8.95
C VAL A 39 1.41 17.20 7.97
N LEU A 40 0.58 17.03 6.94
CA LEU A 40 0.23 18.08 5.99
C LEU A 40 -0.84 19.04 6.52
N ILE A 41 -1.84 18.54 7.24
CA ILE A 41 -3.01 19.32 7.66
C ILE A 41 -2.73 20.08 8.96
N LEU A 42 -2.03 19.44 9.91
CA LEU A 42 -1.79 20.02 11.25
C LEU A 42 -1.12 21.41 11.22
N PRO A 43 -0.08 21.65 10.40
CA PRO A 43 0.56 22.98 10.34
C PRO A 43 -0.37 24.10 9.93
N ILE A 44 -1.37 23.81 9.09
CA ILE A 44 -2.36 24.80 8.64
C ILE A 44 -3.20 25.26 9.84
N PHE A 45 -3.76 24.32 10.60
CA PHE A 45 -4.55 24.64 11.79
C PHE A 45 -3.73 25.34 12.87
N VAL A 46 -2.50 24.87 13.13
CA VAL A 46 -1.61 25.46 14.12
C VAL A 46 -1.18 26.86 13.69
N GLY A 47 -0.89 27.05 12.41
CA GLY A 47 -0.49 28.35 11.86
C GLY A 47 -1.61 29.40 11.97
N GLU A 48 -2.85 29.02 11.69
CA GLU A 48 -4.00 29.91 11.90
C GLU A 48 -4.21 30.23 13.39
N LEU A 49 -4.09 29.25 14.27
CA LEU A 49 -4.25 29.43 15.71
C LEU A 49 -3.19 30.36 16.30
N LEU A 50 -1.96 30.27 15.81
CA LEU A 50 -0.81 31.10 16.25
C LEU A 50 -0.72 32.45 15.50
N HIS A 51 -1.67 32.75 14.61
CA HIS A 51 -1.66 33.94 13.77
C HIS A 51 -0.32 34.16 13.02
N MET A 52 0.20 33.07 12.45
CA MET A 52 1.43 33.12 11.66
C MET A 52 1.24 33.98 10.41
N GLU A 53 2.29 34.71 10.01
CA GLU A 53 2.28 35.44 8.74
C GLU A 53 2.26 34.46 7.55
N ASP A 54 1.63 34.86 6.45
CA ASP A 54 1.40 33.96 5.27
C ASP A 54 2.70 33.31 4.74
N TRP A 55 3.81 34.02 4.75
CA TRP A 55 5.10 33.50 4.31
C TRP A 55 5.65 32.43 5.25
N GLN A 56 5.47 32.61 6.58
CA GLN A 56 5.88 31.61 7.60
C GLN A 56 5.05 30.34 7.48
N LEU A 57 3.74 30.49 7.34
CA LEU A 57 2.83 29.37 7.12
C LEU A 57 3.18 28.62 5.85
N THR A 58 3.42 29.33 4.75
CA THR A 58 3.80 28.75 3.47
C THR A 58 5.08 27.92 3.57
N LEU A 59 6.14 28.46 4.20
CA LEU A 59 7.40 27.74 4.39
C LEU A 59 7.23 26.50 5.28
N THR A 60 6.42 26.59 6.33
CA THR A 60 6.13 25.46 7.22
C THR A 60 5.41 24.35 6.48
N VAL A 61 4.37 24.67 5.74
CA VAL A 61 3.62 23.69 4.93
C VAL A 61 4.52 23.07 3.89
N LEU A 62 5.31 23.86 3.14
CA LEU A 62 6.24 23.33 2.14
C LEU A 62 7.28 22.37 2.75
N SER A 63 7.79 22.67 3.93
CA SER A 63 8.74 21.78 4.62
C SER A 63 8.09 20.44 5.04
N CYS A 64 6.80 20.45 5.35
CA CYS A 64 6.05 19.24 5.69
C CYS A 64 5.74 18.34 4.48
N PHE A 65 5.78 18.88 3.26
CA PHE A 65 5.59 18.06 2.05
C PHE A 65 6.68 17.00 1.89
N ILE A 66 7.92 17.29 2.27
CA ILE A 66 9.03 16.33 2.13
C ILE A 66 8.76 15.03 2.91
N PRO A 67 8.55 15.07 4.25
CA PRO A 67 8.27 13.85 5.00
C PRO A 67 6.94 13.20 4.60
N ALA A 68 5.93 13.98 4.20
CA ALA A 68 4.65 13.44 3.74
C ALA A 68 4.81 12.66 2.42
N ILE A 69 5.54 13.18 1.44
CA ILE A 69 5.81 12.49 0.17
C ILE A 69 6.59 11.19 0.41
N ILE A 70 7.59 11.23 1.29
CA ILE A 70 8.36 10.04 1.67
C ILE A 70 7.43 9.00 2.31
N GLY A 71 6.59 9.40 3.26
CA GLY A 71 5.63 8.52 3.93
C GLY A 71 4.64 7.88 2.96
N LEU A 72 4.06 8.67 2.05
CA LEU A 72 3.17 8.17 1.01
C LEU A 72 3.87 7.22 0.05
N GLY A 73 5.13 7.50 -0.32
CA GLY A 73 5.94 6.60 -1.13
C GLY A 73 6.15 5.24 -0.46
N PHE A 74 6.42 5.23 0.85
CA PHE A 74 6.50 3.99 1.63
C PHE A 74 5.16 3.26 1.71
N ALA A 75 4.05 3.97 1.92
CA ALA A 75 2.71 3.37 1.94
C ALA A 75 2.40 2.67 0.62
N ILE A 76 2.66 3.32 -0.52
CA ILE A 76 2.48 2.72 -1.85
C ILE A 76 3.39 1.50 -2.04
N ARG A 77 4.63 1.56 -1.56
CA ARG A 77 5.56 0.43 -1.64
C ARG A 77 5.07 -0.77 -0.82
N ILE A 78 4.58 -0.54 0.38
CA ILE A 78 3.99 -1.57 1.23
C ILE A 78 2.76 -2.17 0.54
N GLU A 79 1.87 -1.35 0.00
CA GLU A 79 0.71 -1.82 -0.75
C GLU A 79 1.12 -2.69 -1.95
N GLN A 80 2.19 -2.34 -2.65
CA GLN A 80 2.70 -3.14 -3.77
C GLN A 80 3.11 -4.55 -3.32
N ILE A 81 3.91 -4.67 -2.27
CA ILE A 81 4.55 -5.93 -1.88
C ILE A 81 3.70 -6.78 -0.94
N ALA A 82 2.77 -6.20 -0.21
CA ALA A 82 1.90 -6.92 0.72
C ALA A 82 0.70 -7.53 -0.01
N GLY A 83 0.59 -8.85 0.03
CA GLY A 83 -0.48 -9.59 -0.63
C GLY A 83 -0.36 -9.61 -2.16
N TYR A 84 -1.48 -9.85 -2.84
CA TYR A 84 -1.57 -9.99 -4.29
C TYR A 84 -2.75 -9.22 -4.84
N TYR A 85 -2.70 -8.84 -6.12
CA TYR A 85 -3.85 -8.36 -6.86
C TYR A 85 -4.47 -9.51 -7.68
N GLU A 86 -5.79 -9.66 -7.60
CA GLU A 86 -6.54 -10.68 -8.32
C GLU A 86 -7.25 -10.08 -9.51
N CYS A 87 -7.01 -10.65 -10.69
CA CYS A 87 -7.72 -10.28 -11.91
C CYS A 87 -9.20 -10.68 -11.83
N LYS A 88 -10.10 -9.78 -12.20
CA LYS A 88 -11.53 -10.04 -12.24
C LYS A 88 -11.92 -11.08 -13.31
N HIS A 89 -11.17 -11.16 -14.40
CA HIS A 89 -11.48 -12.04 -15.54
C HIS A 89 -10.92 -13.44 -15.41
N CYS A 90 -9.61 -13.58 -15.21
CA CYS A 90 -8.94 -14.90 -15.17
C CYS A 90 -8.59 -15.38 -13.75
N LYS A 91 -8.89 -14.59 -12.72
CA LYS A 91 -8.58 -14.90 -11.30
C LYS A 91 -7.09 -15.08 -11.00
N HIS A 92 -6.21 -14.71 -11.93
CA HIS A 92 -4.77 -14.72 -11.71
C HIS A 92 -4.38 -13.74 -10.61
N ARG A 93 -3.57 -14.20 -9.66
CA ARG A 93 -3.05 -13.39 -8.56
C ARG A 93 -1.58 -13.10 -8.79
N TYR A 94 -1.21 -11.84 -8.70
CA TYR A 94 0.15 -11.38 -8.99
C TYR A 94 0.54 -10.15 -8.18
N VAL A 95 1.83 -9.87 -8.13
CA VAL A 95 2.39 -8.64 -7.56
C VAL A 95 2.71 -7.70 -8.73
N PRO A 96 2.02 -6.55 -8.84
CA PRO A 96 2.27 -5.60 -9.92
C PRO A 96 3.58 -4.86 -9.72
N THR A 97 4.07 -4.21 -10.77
CA THR A 97 5.24 -3.33 -10.68
C THR A 97 4.88 -2.03 -9.93
N TYR A 98 5.87 -1.41 -9.30
CA TYR A 98 5.68 -0.15 -8.57
C TYR A 98 5.09 0.96 -9.45
N LYS A 99 5.59 1.08 -10.70
CA LYS A 99 5.05 2.03 -11.69
C LYS A 99 3.58 1.78 -12.01
N ALA A 100 3.18 0.53 -12.16
CA ALA A 100 1.79 0.18 -12.45
C ALA A 100 0.85 0.62 -11.31
N ILE A 101 1.29 0.51 -10.07
CA ILE A 101 0.51 0.97 -8.90
C ILE A 101 0.41 2.48 -8.83
N ILE A 102 1.51 3.23 -9.03
CA ILE A 102 1.52 4.69 -8.94
C ILE A 102 0.57 5.30 -9.98
N PHE A 103 0.60 4.81 -11.21
CA PHE A 103 -0.20 5.37 -12.31
C PHE A 103 -1.60 4.75 -12.44
N ALA A 104 -1.93 3.72 -11.65
CA ALA A 104 -3.25 3.12 -11.71
C ALA A 104 -4.29 3.96 -10.97
N PRO A 105 -5.43 4.28 -11.60
CA PRO A 105 -6.58 4.80 -10.89
C PRO A 105 -6.98 3.83 -9.78
N HIS A 106 -7.28 4.35 -8.60
CA HIS A 106 -7.61 3.52 -7.45
C HIS A 106 -8.85 4.00 -6.72
N SER A 107 -9.53 3.06 -6.09
CA SER A 107 -10.63 3.30 -5.16
C SER A 107 -10.39 2.40 -3.94
N GLY A 108 -9.84 3.00 -2.87
CA GLY A 108 -9.37 2.23 -1.72
C GLY A 108 -8.25 1.26 -2.13
N ARG A 109 -8.49 -0.03 -1.95
CA ARG A 109 -7.53 -1.10 -2.31
C ARG A 109 -7.83 -1.77 -3.65
N ILE A 110 -8.71 -1.19 -4.45
CA ILE A 110 -9.04 -1.67 -5.80
C ILE A 110 -8.35 -0.75 -6.80
N ARG A 111 -7.63 -1.32 -7.76
CA ARG A 111 -6.89 -0.57 -8.77
C ARG A 111 -7.25 -1.02 -10.18
N TYR A 112 -7.31 -0.07 -11.11
CA TYR A 112 -7.56 -0.35 -12.51
C TYR A 112 -6.23 -0.61 -13.23
N MET A 113 -5.94 -1.88 -13.47
CA MET A 113 -4.67 -2.32 -14.03
C MET A 113 -4.86 -3.38 -15.11
N ARG A 114 -3.82 -3.60 -15.89
CA ARG A 114 -3.75 -4.67 -16.90
C ARG A 114 -3.24 -5.95 -16.24
N CYS A 115 -3.97 -7.04 -16.41
CA CYS A 115 -3.51 -8.36 -15.97
C CYS A 115 -2.37 -8.87 -16.86
N PRO A 116 -1.26 -9.36 -16.31
CA PRO A 116 -0.15 -9.91 -17.09
C PRO A 116 -0.49 -11.24 -17.78
N GLU A 117 -1.48 -11.97 -17.28
CA GLU A 117 -1.87 -13.28 -17.82
C GLU A 117 -2.87 -13.15 -18.98
N CYS A 118 -4.04 -12.57 -18.73
CA CYS A 118 -5.07 -12.42 -19.75
C CYS A 118 -4.99 -11.12 -20.55
N ASN A 119 -4.08 -10.23 -20.21
CA ASN A 119 -3.81 -8.93 -20.86
C ASN A 119 -5.00 -7.94 -20.89
N LYS A 120 -6.08 -8.24 -20.16
CA LYS A 120 -7.25 -7.36 -20.06
C LYS A 120 -7.09 -6.35 -18.93
N LYS A 121 -7.58 -5.13 -19.12
CA LYS A 121 -7.70 -4.11 -18.09
C LYS A 121 -8.97 -4.32 -17.29
N SER A 122 -8.87 -4.26 -15.98
CA SER A 122 -10.02 -4.36 -15.07
C SER A 122 -9.71 -3.78 -13.71
N TRP A 123 -10.76 -3.55 -12.91
CA TRP A 123 -10.64 -3.23 -11.50
C TRP A 123 -10.22 -4.47 -10.72
N GLN A 124 -9.00 -4.45 -10.23
CA GLN A 124 -8.38 -5.59 -9.56
C GLN A 124 -8.34 -5.37 -8.06
N LYS A 125 -8.77 -6.38 -7.33
CA LYS A 125 -8.88 -6.34 -5.87
C LYS A 125 -7.61 -6.86 -5.20
N LYS A 126 -7.22 -6.20 -4.11
CA LYS A 126 -6.17 -6.68 -3.22
C LYS A 126 -6.66 -7.89 -2.45
N VAL A 127 -5.90 -8.99 -2.48
CA VAL A 127 -6.18 -10.23 -1.76
C VAL A 127 -4.95 -10.71 -1.00
N ILE A 128 -5.16 -11.49 0.05
CA ILE A 128 -4.10 -12.09 0.83
C ILE A 128 -4.04 -13.57 0.47
N GLY A 129 -2.82 -14.09 0.31
CA GLY A 129 -2.58 -15.44 -0.13
C GLY A 129 -2.56 -15.56 -1.66
N LYS A 130 -1.78 -16.51 -2.12
CA LYS A 130 -1.57 -16.73 -3.56
C LYS A 130 -2.71 -17.50 -4.23
N GLY A 131 -3.58 -18.07 -3.44
CA GLY A 131 -4.71 -18.89 -3.92
C GLY A 131 -4.46 -20.36 -3.78
#